data_5413a52cad0a53c0639f49c4109c1eb0
#
_entry.id   5413a52cad0a53c0639f49c4109c1eb0
#
_cell.length_a   1.000
_cell.length_b   1.000
_cell.length_c   1.000
_cell.angle_alpha   90.00
_cell.angle_beta   90.00
_cell.angle_gamma   90.00
#
_symmetry.space_group_name_H-M   'P 1'
#
loop_
_entity.id
_entity.type
_entity.pdbx_description
1 polymer ?
#
loop_
_entity_poly.entity_id
_entity_poly.type
_entity_poly.pdbx_seq_one_letter_code
_entity_poly.pdbx_strand_id
1 'polypeptide(L)'
;MKTTKILVTGANGLLGQKLVDRLSGRPAVEVIATGRGGNRNPNSEGYAYAEMDAVVQSEVDDVMGLYSPDVVVHAAAMTNVDQCELKPDECWELNVKATENIVRACEKVGAKIVHVSTDFIFDGKEGPYSEKATPNPLSHYGRSKWAAEQIVMGAQVPWAIARTMLVYGVVADMSRSNIVLWAKKALESGQQIKVVDDQFRSPTLVEDLADGIIHIIMKGRTGVYNLSGPEQMSILDMVKQVADFWKLDAGLITPVDSGSLNQPAARPPKTGFIILKAHTELGYRPRTVREGLAVVDKQLNLFSLG
;
A
#
# COMPACT_ATOMS: atom_id res chain seq x y z
N MET A 1 -30.05 7.33 6.43
CA MET A 1 -29.20 6.31 5.79
C MET A 1 -28.48 5.54 6.89
N LYS A 2 -28.29 4.22 6.72
CA LYS A 2 -27.49 3.43 7.69
C LYS A 2 -26.03 3.90 7.60
N THR A 3 -25.40 4.20 8.74
CA THR A 3 -23.97 4.53 8.81
C THR A 3 -23.15 3.26 8.56
N THR A 4 -22.16 3.33 7.69
CA THR A 4 -21.22 2.23 7.42
C THR A 4 -19.99 2.39 8.31
N LYS A 5 -19.71 1.41 9.14
CA LYS A 5 -18.53 1.36 10.00
C LYS A 5 -17.36 0.73 9.25
N ILE A 6 -16.26 1.45 9.11
CA ILE A 6 -15.06 0.99 8.38
C ILE A 6 -13.88 0.97 9.35
N LEU A 7 -13.34 -0.22 9.60
CA LEU A 7 -12.12 -0.40 10.37
C LEU A 7 -10.91 -0.47 9.43
N VAL A 8 -9.87 0.30 9.73
CA VAL A 8 -8.62 0.35 8.95
C VAL A 8 -7.47 -0.14 9.84
N THR A 9 -6.86 -1.28 9.49
CA THR A 9 -5.64 -1.74 10.15
C THR A 9 -4.41 -1.09 9.53
N GLY A 10 -3.33 -0.93 10.32
CA GLY A 10 -2.14 -0.26 9.83
C GLY A 10 -2.36 1.24 9.60
N ALA A 11 -3.28 1.86 10.36
CA ALA A 11 -3.67 3.26 10.23
C ALA A 11 -2.50 4.24 10.40
N ASN A 12 -1.45 3.86 11.10
CA ASN A 12 -0.22 4.65 11.27
C ASN A 12 0.74 4.58 10.05
N GLY A 13 0.41 3.80 9.00
CA GLY A 13 1.21 3.68 7.79
C GLY A 13 0.81 4.70 6.72
N LEU A 14 1.60 4.80 5.65
CA LEU A 14 1.38 5.74 4.54
C LEU A 14 -0.05 5.62 3.97
N LEU A 15 -0.47 4.43 3.57
CA LEU A 15 -1.81 4.19 3.03
C LEU A 15 -2.89 4.34 4.12
N GLY A 16 -2.62 3.83 5.33
CA GLY A 16 -3.58 3.87 6.44
C GLY A 16 -3.99 5.29 6.80
N GLN A 17 -3.05 6.22 6.95
CA GLN A 17 -3.35 7.63 7.20
C GLN A 17 -4.21 8.23 6.09
N LYS A 18 -3.87 8.00 4.79
CA LYS A 18 -4.66 8.53 3.67
C LYS A 18 -6.08 7.96 3.61
N LEU A 19 -6.25 6.68 3.97
CA LEU A 19 -7.59 6.07 4.07
C LEU A 19 -8.40 6.71 5.19
N VAL A 20 -7.81 6.85 6.38
CA VAL A 20 -8.47 7.47 7.53
C VAL A 20 -8.88 8.91 7.19
N ASP A 21 -7.95 9.74 6.70
CA ASP A 21 -8.21 11.15 6.36
C ASP A 21 -9.32 11.29 5.30
N ARG A 22 -9.34 10.41 4.29
CA ARG A 22 -10.30 10.48 3.18
C ARG A 22 -11.66 9.88 3.52
N LEU A 23 -11.75 8.99 4.50
CA LEU A 23 -12.99 8.40 4.98
C LEU A 23 -13.62 9.24 6.07
N SER A 24 -12.81 9.87 6.93
CA SER A 24 -13.28 10.77 7.99
C SER A 24 -14.02 11.97 7.37
N GLY A 25 -15.11 12.33 7.96
CA GLY A 25 -15.97 13.43 7.46
C GLY A 25 -16.87 13.07 6.27
N ARG A 26 -16.80 11.85 5.73
CA ARG A 26 -17.78 11.41 4.73
C ARG A 26 -19.15 11.17 5.36
N PRO A 27 -20.24 11.66 4.75
CA PRO A 27 -21.57 11.40 5.24
C PRO A 27 -21.85 9.90 5.37
N ALA A 28 -22.45 9.49 6.48
CA ALA A 28 -22.81 8.11 6.79
C ALA A 28 -21.62 7.11 6.78
N VAL A 29 -20.42 7.58 7.12
CA VAL A 29 -19.23 6.75 7.37
C VAL A 29 -18.74 7.01 8.78
N GLU A 30 -18.50 5.94 9.55
CA GLU A 30 -17.81 5.95 10.84
C GLU A 30 -16.50 5.20 10.67
N VAL A 31 -15.38 5.85 11.01
CA VAL A 31 -14.03 5.29 10.81
C VAL A 31 -13.43 4.86 12.13
N ILE A 32 -12.90 3.65 12.15
CA ILE A 32 -12.12 3.11 13.26
C ILE A 32 -10.70 2.84 12.72
N ALA A 33 -9.75 3.62 13.18
CA ALA A 33 -8.34 3.47 12.85
C ALA A 33 -7.66 2.55 13.87
N THR A 34 -6.85 1.58 13.41
CA THR A 34 -6.13 0.69 14.33
C THR A 34 -4.67 0.52 13.94
N GLY A 35 -3.81 0.33 14.94
CA GLY A 35 -2.39 0.07 14.76
C GLY A 35 -1.71 -0.27 16.08
N ARG A 36 -0.46 -0.74 15.98
CA ARG A 36 0.37 -0.96 17.16
C ARG A 36 0.83 0.38 17.75
N GLY A 37 0.66 0.51 19.08
CA GLY A 37 0.96 1.74 19.81
C GLY A 37 0.01 2.90 19.51
N GLY A 38 0.34 4.07 20.00
CA GLY A 38 -0.52 5.26 19.91
C GLY A 38 -0.78 5.75 18.49
N ASN A 39 -1.82 6.56 18.36
CA ASN A 39 -2.16 7.23 17.10
C ASN A 39 -1.03 8.19 16.67
N ARG A 40 -0.51 8.03 15.45
CA ARG A 40 0.52 8.89 14.87
C ARG A 40 0.00 9.85 13.82
N ASN A 41 -1.29 9.80 13.50
CA ASN A 41 -1.88 10.79 12.60
C ASN A 41 -2.08 12.09 13.39
N PRO A 42 -1.44 13.22 12.98
CA PRO A 42 -1.61 14.51 13.66
C PRO A 42 -3.06 15.01 13.63
N ASN A 43 -3.81 14.67 12.59
CA ASN A 43 -5.26 14.91 12.56
C ASN A 43 -5.96 13.73 13.25
N SER A 44 -6.47 13.96 14.46
CA SER A 44 -7.18 12.94 15.27
C SER A 44 -8.69 13.13 15.28
N GLU A 45 -9.22 14.05 14.47
CA GLU A 45 -10.66 14.36 14.46
C GLU A 45 -11.43 13.48 13.46
N GLY A 46 -12.67 13.20 13.76
CA GLY A 46 -13.61 12.53 12.86
C GLY A 46 -13.48 11.00 12.77
N TYR A 47 -12.69 10.37 13.62
CA TYR A 47 -12.57 8.91 13.72
C TYR A 47 -12.20 8.44 15.13
N ALA A 48 -12.49 7.18 15.44
CA ALA A 48 -12.00 6.52 16.64
C ALA A 48 -10.64 5.88 16.38
N TYR A 49 -9.74 5.87 17.38
CA TYR A 49 -8.49 5.10 17.32
C TYR A 49 -8.50 4.03 18.41
N ALA A 50 -8.15 2.80 18.03
CA ALA A 50 -7.94 1.71 18.95
C ALA A 50 -6.56 1.08 18.73
N GLU A 51 -5.79 0.93 19.80
CA GLU A 51 -4.54 0.17 19.75
C GLU A 51 -4.86 -1.31 19.54
N MET A 52 -4.21 -1.94 18.57
CA MET A 52 -4.43 -3.34 18.21
C MET A 52 -3.22 -3.90 17.48
N ASP A 53 -2.64 -4.98 18.00
CA ASP A 53 -1.69 -5.81 17.24
C ASP A 53 -2.47 -6.91 16.48
N ALA A 54 -2.48 -6.84 15.16
CA ALA A 54 -3.19 -7.81 14.33
C ALA A 54 -2.67 -9.26 14.44
N VAL A 55 -1.46 -9.46 15.00
CA VAL A 55 -0.90 -10.80 15.30
C VAL A 55 -1.54 -11.40 16.54
N VAL A 56 -2.04 -10.59 17.45
CA VAL A 56 -2.66 -11.02 18.72
C VAL A 56 -4.16 -11.22 18.53
N GLN A 57 -4.61 -12.47 18.45
CA GLN A 57 -6.03 -12.80 18.16
C GLN A 57 -7.00 -12.17 19.16
N SER A 58 -6.65 -12.15 20.46
CA SER A 58 -7.54 -11.57 21.48
C SER A 58 -7.75 -10.07 21.29
N GLU A 59 -6.70 -9.31 20.95
CA GLU A 59 -6.82 -7.88 20.68
C GLU A 59 -7.69 -7.62 19.45
N VAL A 60 -7.53 -8.44 18.40
CA VAL A 60 -8.37 -8.37 17.20
C VAL A 60 -9.84 -8.66 17.56
N ASP A 61 -10.09 -9.72 18.32
CA ASP A 61 -11.44 -10.10 18.72
C ASP A 61 -12.12 -9.02 19.60
N ASP A 62 -11.37 -8.42 20.53
CA ASP A 62 -11.87 -7.36 21.41
C ASP A 62 -12.25 -6.10 20.61
N VAL A 63 -11.37 -5.64 19.71
CA VAL A 63 -11.64 -4.45 18.88
C VAL A 63 -12.79 -4.72 17.90
N MET A 64 -12.79 -5.88 17.23
CA MET A 64 -13.85 -6.24 16.29
C MET A 64 -15.21 -6.42 16.99
N GLY A 65 -15.21 -6.98 18.20
CA GLY A 65 -16.42 -7.12 19.02
C GLY A 65 -16.96 -5.76 19.49
N LEU A 66 -16.08 -4.87 19.96
CA LEU A 66 -16.44 -3.54 20.45
C LEU A 66 -17.08 -2.67 19.35
N TYR A 67 -16.45 -2.62 18.17
CA TYR A 67 -16.88 -1.71 17.11
C TYR A 67 -17.87 -2.35 16.12
N SER A 68 -17.86 -3.67 15.97
CA SER A 68 -18.69 -4.41 15.01
C SER A 68 -18.70 -3.74 13.63
N PRO A 69 -17.55 -3.62 12.94
CA PRO A 69 -17.46 -2.93 11.66
C PRO A 69 -18.25 -3.67 10.56
N ASP A 70 -18.78 -2.91 9.59
CA ASP A 70 -19.37 -3.47 8.36
C ASP A 70 -18.28 -3.86 7.35
N VAL A 71 -17.14 -3.14 7.36
CA VAL A 71 -16.00 -3.36 6.44
C VAL A 71 -14.67 -3.22 7.19
N VAL A 72 -13.74 -4.12 6.91
CA VAL A 72 -12.34 -4.02 7.38
C VAL A 72 -11.42 -3.80 6.19
N VAL A 73 -10.62 -2.72 6.21
CA VAL A 73 -9.51 -2.52 5.28
C VAL A 73 -8.23 -3.00 5.96
N HIS A 74 -7.73 -4.15 5.53
CA HIS A 74 -6.50 -4.73 6.08
C HIS A 74 -5.28 -4.24 5.32
N ALA A 75 -4.67 -3.14 5.83
CA ALA A 75 -3.48 -2.51 5.27
C ALA A 75 -2.21 -2.70 6.13
N ALA A 76 -2.34 -3.34 7.30
CA ALA A 76 -1.20 -3.70 8.15
C ALA A 76 -0.38 -4.81 7.47
N ALA A 77 0.92 -4.59 7.29
CA ALA A 77 1.85 -5.58 6.75
C ALA A 77 3.31 -5.18 6.99
N MET A 78 4.21 -6.15 7.00
CA MET A 78 5.64 -5.94 6.82
C MET A 78 5.92 -5.83 5.32
N THR A 79 6.32 -4.63 4.86
CA THR A 79 6.47 -4.31 3.44
C THR A 79 7.91 -4.13 2.98
N ASN A 80 8.87 -4.15 3.91
CA ASN A 80 10.29 -4.10 3.56
C ASN A 80 10.74 -5.47 3.06
N VAL A 81 10.94 -5.58 1.74
CA VAL A 81 11.22 -6.84 1.03
C VAL A 81 12.49 -7.51 1.54
N ASP A 82 13.56 -6.73 1.79
CA ASP A 82 14.85 -7.25 2.29
C ASP A 82 14.73 -7.69 3.75
N GLN A 83 14.02 -6.95 4.59
CA GLN A 83 13.74 -7.37 5.96
C GLN A 83 12.90 -8.64 6.02
N CYS A 84 11.96 -8.84 5.11
CA CYS A 84 11.19 -10.09 5.01
C CYS A 84 12.07 -11.29 4.63
N GLU A 85 13.12 -11.10 3.85
CA GLU A 85 14.07 -12.16 3.51
C GLU A 85 15.00 -12.47 4.70
N LEU A 86 15.44 -11.43 5.43
CA LEU A 86 16.33 -11.56 6.60
C LEU A 86 15.61 -12.07 7.87
N LYS A 87 14.29 -11.83 7.96
CA LYS A 87 13.45 -12.19 9.10
C LYS A 87 12.16 -12.87 8.64
N PRO A 88 12.26 -14.07 8.05
CA PRO A 88 11.14 -14.74 7.41
C PRO A 88 9.99 -15.05 8.37
N ASP A 89 10.29 -15.45 9.61
CA ASP A 89 9.25 -15.78 10.60
C ASP A 89 8.47 -14.52 11.02
N GLU A 90 9.15 -13.39 11.26
CA GLU A 90 8.50 -12.12 11.57
C GLU A 90 7.63 -11.64 10.40
N CYS A 91 8.12 -11.79 9.18
CA CYS A 91 7.35 -11.47 7.98
C CYS A 91 6.09 -12.35 7.87
N TRP A 92 6.21 -13.64 8.15
CA TRP A 92 5.09 -14.57 8.11
C TRP A 92 4.03 -14.25 9.16
N GLU A 93 4.45 -13.98 10.39
CA GLU A 93 3.56 -13.55 11.48
C GLU A 93 2.79 -12.27 11.09
N LEU A 94 3.50 -11.24 10.61
CA LEU A 94 2.89 -9.94 10.31
C LEU A 94 2.04 -9.94 9.03
N ASN A 95 2.32 -10.80 8.04
CA ASN A 95 1.63 -10.78 6.77
C ASN A 95 0.59 -11.91 6.65
N VAL A 96 0.87 -13.08 7.20
CA VAL A 96 0.00 -14.25 7.06
C VAL A 96 -0.85 -14.45 8.31
N LYS A 97 -0.21 -14.57 9.48
CA LYS A 97 -0.93 -14.81 10.74
C LYS A 97 -1.88 -13.66 11.09
N ALA A 98 -1.43 -12.42 10.94
CA ALA A 98 -2.29 -11.26 11.12
C ALA A 98 -3.50 -11.29 10.17
N THR A 99 -3.31 -11.69 8.89
CA THR A 99 -4.41 -11.81 7.94
C THR A 99 -5.39 -12.92 8.36
N GLU A 100 -4.91 -14.08 8.84
CA GLU A 100 -5.77 -15.13 9.39
C GLU A 100 -6.64 -14.62 10.55
N ASN A 101 -6.04 -13.88 11.49
CA ASN A 101 -6.74 -13.34 12.64
C ASN A 101 -7.83 -12.36 12.22
N ILE A 102 -7.52 -11.46 11.27
CA ILE A 102 -8.48 -10.49 10.73
C ILE A 102 -9.62 -11.19 9.98
N VAL A 103 -9.32 -12.18 9.11
CA VAL A 103 -10.36 -12.93 8.38
C VAL A 103 -11.30 -13.63 9.36
N ARG A 104 -10.74 -14.35 10.35
CA ARG A 104 -11.52 -15.03 11.40
C ARG A 104 -12.45 -14.07 12.16
N ALA A 105 -11.93 -12.90 12.50
CA ALA A 105 -12.74 -11.89 13.20
C ALA A 105 -13.81 -11.27 12.29
N CYS A 106 -13.51 -11.05 10.99
CA CYS A 106 -14.51 -10.64 10.00
C CYS A 106 -15.65 -11.65 9.87
N GLU A 107 -15.32 -12.94 9.85
CA GLU A 107 -16.33 -14.02 9.80
C GLU A 107 -17.23 -14.04 11.05
N LYS A 108 -16.67 -13.80 12.24
CA LYS A 108 -17.44 -13.72 13.49
C LYS A 108 -18.47 -12.58 13.49
N VAL A 109 -18.12 -11.40 12.94
CA VAL A 109 -18.99 -10.21 12.97
C VAL A 109 -19.75 -9.99 11.65
N GLY A 110 -19.49 -10.80 10.61
CA GLY A 110 -20.08 -10.65 9.29
C GLY A 110 -19.53 -9.47 8.48
N ALA A 111 -18.32 -8.99 8.78
CA ALA A 111 -17.70 -7.86 8.11
C ALA A 111 -17.12 -8.24 6.75
N LYS A 112 -17.26 -7.37 5.74
CA LYS A 112 -16.52 -7.48 4.48
C LYS A 112 -15.05 -7.17 4.72
N ILE A 113 -14.13 -7.93 4.07
CA ILE A 113 -12.69 -7.62 4.10
C ILE A 113 -12.22 -7.01 2.77
N VAL A 114 -11.40 -5.97 2.83
CA VAL A 114 -10.62 -5.42 1.71
C VAL A 114 -9.14 -5.54 2.07
N HIS A 115 -8.44 -6.47 1.44
CA HIS A 115 -7.02 -6.75 1.70
C HIS A 115 -6.11 -6.04 0.71
N VAL A 116 -5.04 -5.39 1.20
CA VAL A 116 -4.04 -4.74 0.36
C VAL A 116 -2.91 -5.71 0.05
N SER A 117 -2.67 -5.96 -1.25
CA SER A 117 -1.64 -6.87 -1.75
C SER A 117 -0.65 -6.17 -2.68
N THR A 118 0.20 -6.92 -3.36
CA THR A 118 1.39 -6.43 -4.06
C THR A 118 1.62 -7.11 -5.41
N ASP A 119 2.40 -6.47 -6.28
CA ASP A 119 2.95 -7.04 -7.50
C ASP A 119 4.05 -8.08 -7.26
N PHE A 120 4.65 -8.14 -6.07
CA PHE A 120 5.68 -9.13 -5.71
C PHE A 120 5.16 -10.58 -5.64
N ILE A 121 3.86 -10.79 -5.79
CA ILE A 121 3.29 -12.12 -6.01
C ILE A 121 3.63 -12.70 -7.39
N PHE A 122 4.16 -11.90 -8.31
CA PHE A 122 4.55 -12.30 -9.66
C PHE A 122 6.07 -12.35 -9.83
N ASP A 123 6.55 -13.14 -10.82
CA ASP A 123 7.97 -13.30 -11.12
C ASP A 123 8.55 -12.22 -12.06
N GLY A 124 7.71 -11.40 -12.66
CA GLY A 124 8.14 -10.32 -13.55
C GLY A 124 8.51 -10.75 -14.97
N LYS A 125 8.16 -11.95 -15.42
CA LYS A 125 8.49 -12.44 -16.77
C LYS A 125 7.48 -11.98 -17.82
N GLU A 126 6.21 -11.86 -17.47
CA GLU A 126 5.09 -11.65 -18.39
C GLU A 126 4.28 -10.37 -18.13
N GLY A 127 4.81 -9.43 -17.30
CA GLY A 127 4.11 -8.18 -17.03
C GLY A 127 3.89 -7.31 -18.28
N PRO A 128 2.83 -6.47 -18.33
CA PRO A 128 1.91 -6.14 -17.22
C PRO A 128 0.87 -7.24 -16.96
N TYR A 129 0.54 -7.47 -15.68
CA TYR A 129 -0.32 -8.54 -15.22
C TYR A 129 -1.77 -8.10 -15.07
N SER A 130 -2.71 -8.97 -15.50
CA SER A 130 -4.13 -8.83 -15.19
C SER A 130 -4.44 -9.43 -13.81
N GLU A 131 -5.66 -9.21 -13.30
CA GLU A 131 -6.13 -9.79 -12.04
C GLU A 131 -6.21 -11.34 -12.08
N LYS A 132 -6.27 -11.91 -13.28
CA LYS A 132 -6.35 -13.38 -13.51
C LYS A 132 -4.99 -14.03 -13.72
N ALA A 133 -3.90 -13.26 -13.78
CA ALA A 133 -2.57 -13.81 -13.98
C ALA A 133 -2.17 -14.71 -12.78
N THR A 134 -1.48 -15.79 -13.07
CA THR A 134 -1.05 -16.79 -12.08
C THR A 134 0.12 -16.25 -11.27
N PRO A 135 0.02 -16.17 -9.93
CA PRO A 135 1.12 -15.77 -9.07
C PRO A 135 2.29 -16.77 -9.11
N ASN A 136 3.51 -16.23 -9.09
CA ASN A 136 4.77 -16.98 -8.99
C ASN A 136 5.81 -16.13 -8.24
N PRO A 137 5.70 -15.99 -6.90
CA PRO A 137 6.53 -15.08 -6.11
C PRO A 137 7.99 -15.55 -6.01
N LEU A 138 8.93 -14.62 -6.18
CA LEU A 138 10.37 -14.88 -6.10
C LEU A 138 10.94 -14.74 -4.67
N SER A 139 10.41 -13.82 -3.87
CA SER A 139 10.90 -13.44 -2.53
C SER A 139 10.01 -13.98 -1.42
N HIS A 140 10.53 -14.01 -0.19
CA HIS A 140 9.73 -14.37 0.99
C HIS A 140 8.56 -13.41 1.21
N TYR A 141 8.77 -12.10 1.00
CA TYR A 141 7.69 -11.11 1.00
C TYR A 141 6.58 -11.47 0.02
N GLY A 142 6.92 -11.76 -1.24
CA GLY A 142 5.94 -12.15 -2.25
C GLY A 142 5.17 -13.42 -1.86
N ARG A 143 5.88 -14.44 -1.34
CA ARG A 143 5.26 -15.69 -0.84
C ARG A 143 4.29 -15.41 0.32
N SER A 144 4.67 -14.58 1.29
CA SER A 144 3.81 -14.24 2.43
C SER A 144 2.56 -13.48 1.98
N LYS A 145 2.68 -12.54 1.03
CA LYS A 145 1.54 -11.79 0.49
C LYS A 145 0.61 -12.68 -0.36
N TRP A 146 1.17 -13.62 -1.12
CA TRP A 146 0.36 -14.58 -1.85
C TRP A 146 -0.39 -15.54 -0.91
N ALA A 147 0.24 -16.03 0.15
CA ALA A 147 -0.43 -16.83 1.17
C ALA A 147 -1.58 -16.05 1.84
N ALA A 148 -1.37 -14.77 2.14
CA ALA A 148 -2.41 -13.89 2.68
C ALA A 148 -3.59 -13.71 1.69
N GLU A 149 -3.34 -13.55 0.38
CA GLU A 149 -4.42 -13.52 -0.61
C GLU A 149 -5.25 -14.81 -0.61
N GLN A 150 -4.59 -15.99 -0.53
CA GLN A 150 -5.28 -17.28 -0.51
C GLN A 150 -6.20 -17.42 0.71
N ILE A 151 -5.77 -16.94 1.89
CA ILE A 151 -6.58 -16.90 3.11
C ILE A 151 -7.82 -16.02 2.89
N VAL A 152 -7.65 -14.82 2.35
CA VAL A 152 -8.74 -13.88 2.06
C VAL A 152 -9.71 -14.45 1.03
N MET A 153 -9.22 -15.12 -0.02
CA MET A 153 -10.05 -15.77 -1.04
C MET A 153 -10.87 -16.93 -0.47
N GLY A 154 -10.40 -17.59 0.60
CA GLY A 154 -11.11 -18.66 1.31
C GLY A 154 -12.13 -18.17 2.35
N ALA A 155 -12.19 -16.85 2.63
CA ALA A 155 -13.07 -16.30 3.65
C ALA A 155 -14.56 -16.50 3.35
N GLN A 156 -15.35 -16.78 4.39
CA GLN A 156 -16.81 -17.00 4.30
C GLN A 156 -17.61 -15.69 4.37
N VAL A 157 -16.94 -14.57 4.19
CA VAL A 157 -17.54 -13.22 4.12
C VAL A 157 -17.20 -12.57 2.77
N PRO A 158 -17.92 -11.53 2.33
CA PRO A 158 -17.55 -10.81 1.12
C PRO A 158 -16.12 -10.24 1.23
N TRP A 159 -15.33 -10.41 0.19
CA TRP A 159 -13.94 -9.95 0.16
C TRP A 159 -13.58 -9.23 -1.13
N ALA A 160 -12.58 -8.35 -1.02
CA ALA A 160 -11.87 -7.78 -2.15
C ALA A 160 -10.35 -7.74 -1.86
N ILE A 161 -9.54 -7.84 -2.91
CA ILE A 161 -8.09 -7.71 -2.85
C ILE A 161 -7.68 -6.55 -3.75
N ALA A 162 -7.00 -5.57 -3.17
CA ALA A 162 -6.42 -4.44 -3.86
C ALA A 162 -4.92 -4.69 -4.05
N ARG A 163 -4.51 -5.14 -5.24
CA ARG A 163 -3.09 -5.30 -5.60
C ARG A 163 -2.52 -3.97 -6.04
N THR A 164 -1.40 -3.59 -5.49
CA THR A 164 -0.70 -2.33 -5.81
C THR A 164 0.80 -2.54 -5.96
N MET A 165 1.54 -1.50 -6.36
CA MET A 165 2.99 -1.56 -6.48
C MET A 165 3.63 -0.19 -6.29
N LEU A 166 4.88 -0.19 -5.79
CA LEU A 166 5.76 0.98 -5.69
C LEU A 166 4.99 2.25 -5.24
N VAL A 167 4.34 2.14 -4.07
CA VAL A 167 3.50 3.21 -3.52
C VAL A 167 4.38 4.34 -3.00
N TYR A 168 4.07 5.57 -3.42
CA TYR A 168 4.76 6.78 -2.97
C TYR A 168 3.76 7.84 -2.50
N GLY A 169 4.25 8.78 -1.69
CA GLY A 169 3.46 9.87 -1.11
C GLY A 169 4.08 10.37 0.18
N VAL A 170 3.36 11.19 0.92
CA VAL A 170 3.81 11.77 2.18
C VAL A 170 2.96 11.27 3.34
N VAL A 171 3.61 10.71 4.35
CA VAL A 171 2.98 10.40 5.63
C VAL A 171 3.09 11.63 6.53
N ALA A 172 2.02 11.94 7.26
CA ALA A 172 1.94 13.22 7.99
C ALA A 172 3.00 13.39 9.09
N ASP A 173 3.40 12.29 9.74
CA ASP A 173 4.45 12.30 10.78
C ASP A 173 5.88 12.15 10.22
N MET A 174 6.05 12.12 8.89
CA MET A 174 7.32 11.95 8.17
C MET A 174 8.12 10.70 8.61
N SER A 175 7.50 9.77 9.33
CA SER A 175 8.15 8.56 9.88
C SER A 175 8.50 7.50 8.83
N ARG A 176 7.97 7.64 7.61
CA ARG A 176 8.15 6.69 6.51
C ARG A 176 8.78 7.36 5.30
N SER A 177 9.75 6.69 4.70
CA SER A 177 10.33 7.10 3.42
C SER A 177 9.84 6.18 2.30
N ASN A 178 9.94 6.66 1.07
CA ASN A 178 9.69 5.93 -0.16
C ASN A 178 10.67 6.41 -1.23
N ILE A 179 10.63 5.81 -2.40
CA ILE A 179 11.59 6.09 -3.49
C ILE A 179 11.64 7.58 -3.87
N VAL A 180 10.50 8.27 -3.87
CA VAL A 180 10.42 9.71 -4.23
C VAL A 180 11.07 10.56 -3.16
N LEU A 181 10.69 10.38 -1.89
CA LEU A 181 11.24 11.15 -0.77
C LEU A 181 12.72 10.87 -0.55
N TRP A 182 13.14 9.60 -0.73
CA TRP A 182 14.54 9.19 -0.66
C TRP A 182 15.37 9.88 -1.75
N ALA A 183 14.94 9.78 -3.02
CA ALA A 183 15.68 10.37 -4.14
C ALA A 183 15.76 11.90 -4.03
N LYS A 184 14.62 12.55 -3.73
CA LYS A 184 14.58 14.00 -3.50
C LYS A 184 15.58 14.42 -2.43
N LYS A 185 15.53 13.82 -1.23
CA LYS A 185 16.40 14.14 -0.11
C LYS A 185 17.88 13.93 -0.43
N ALA A 186 18.23 12.81 -1.05
CA ALA A 186 19.61 12.48 -1.41
C ALA A 186 20.18 13.47 -2.42
N LEU A 187 19.44 13.79 -3.48
CA LEU A 187 19.87 14.73 -4.53
C LEU A 187 19.94 16.17 -4.02
N GLU A 188 19.03 16.61 -3.18
CA GLU A 188 19.08 17.94 -2.53
C GLU A 188 20.31 18.11 -1.64
N SER A 189 20.76 17.01 -1.01
CA SER A 189 22.00 17.05 -0.19
C SER A 189 23.28 16.86 -1.01
N GLY A 190 23.22 16.80 -2.35
CA GLY A 190 24.38 16.57 -3.22
C GLY A 190 24.94 15.14 -3.17
N GLN A 191 24.17 14.19 -2.64
CA GLN A 191 24.60 12.79 -2.52
C GLN A 191 24.48 12.06 -3.87
N GLN A 192 25.56 11.39 -4.30
CA GLN A 192 25.49 10.45 -5.40
C GLN A 192 24.65 9.23 -5.02
N ILE A 193 23.77 8.80 -5.92
CA ILE A 193 22.89 7.64 -5.72
C ILE A 193 23.03 6.64 -6.87
N LYS A 194 23.01 5.36 -6.52
CA LYS A 194 22.94 4.25 -7.49
C LYS A 194 21.49 3.83 -7.64
N VAL A 195 21.00 3.77 -8.87
CA VAL A 195 19.59 3.48 -9.18
C VAL A 195 19.51 2.40 -10.24
N VAL A 196 18.72 1.36 -9.99
CA VAL A 196 18.55 0.24 -10.93
C VAL A 196 17.77 0.66 -12.17
N ASP A 197 18.22 0.22 -13.35
CA ASP A 197 17.62 0.53 -14.64
C ASP A 197 16.89 -0.68 -15.27
N ASP A 198 17.07 -1.87 -14.70
CA ASP A 198 16.52 -3.15 -15.15
C ASP A 198 15.25 -3.59 -14.41
N GLN A 199 14.72 -2.77 -13.50
CA GLN A 199 13.47 -3.02 -12.81
C GLN A 199 12.37 -2.04 -13.26
N PHE A 200 11.25 -2.58 -13.75
CA PHE A 200 10.12 -1.80 -14.27
C PHE A 200 8.89 -1.95 -13.40
N ARG A 201 8.22 -0.83 -13.10
CA ARG A 201 7.02 -0.75 -12.24
C ARG A 201 6.04 0.27 -12.80
N SER A 202 4.81 0.24 -12.27
CA SER A 202 3.84 1.32 -12.43
C SER A 202 3.67 2.05 -11.10
N PRO A 203 4.46 3.13 -10.84
CA PRO A 203 4.45 3.84 -9.56
C PRO A 203 3.06 4.34 -9.20
N THR A 204 2.66 4.16 -7.94
CA THR A 204 1.30 4.43 -7.48
C THR A 204 1.30 5.54 -6.43
N LEU A 205 0.64 6.65 -6.72
CA LEU A 205 0.40 7.68 -5.71
C LEU A 205 -0.55 7.12 -4.64
N VAL A 206 -0.20 7.29 -3.38
CA VAL A 206 -0.96 6.71 -2.25
C VAL A 206 -2.39 7.25 -2.18
N GLU A 207 -2.62 8.50 -2.57
CA GLU A 207 -3.95 9.11 -2.65
C GLU A 207 -4.83 8.39 -3.66
N ASP A 208 -4.29 8.02 -4.81
CA ASP A 208 -5.04 7.30 -5.85
C ASP A 208 -5.35 5.87 -5.39
N LEU A 209 -4.39 5.20 -4.73
CA LEU A 209 -4.63 3.90 -4.13
C LEU A 209 -5.75 3.95 -3.08
N ALA A 210 -5.73 4.96 -2.21
CA ALA A 210 -6.77 5.16 -1.21
C ALA A 210 -8.15 5.38 -1.87
N ASP A 211 -8.22 6.21 -2.92
CA ASP A 211 -9.46 6.44 -3.68
C ASP A 211 -9.96 5.15 -4.33
N GLY A 212 -9.08 4.34 -4.93
CA GLY A 212 -9.43 3.03 -5.50
C GLY A 212 -10.04 2.08 -4.48
N ILE A 213 -9.43 1.98 -3.29
CA ILE A 213 -9.94 1.15 -2.17
C ILE A 213 -11.29 1.68 -1.69
N ILE A 214 -11.44 2.98 -1.53
CA ILE A 214 -12.71 3.61 -1.16
C ILE A 214 -13.80 3.31 -2.20
N HIS A 215 -13.49 3.35 -3.49
CA HIS A 215 -14.43 2.98 -4.54
C HIS A 215 -14.85 1.50 -4.46
N ILE A 216 -13.94 0.57 -4.11
CA ILE A 216 -14.28 -0.84 -3.85
C ILE A 216 -15.31 -0.95 -2.71
N ILE A 217 -15.10 -0.19 -1.63
CA ILE A 217 -15.99 -0.19 -0.46
C ILE A 217 -17.36 0.40 -0.82
N MET A 218 -17.37 1.64 -1.31
CA MET A 218 -18.60 2.42 -1.53
C MET A 218 -19.49 1.83 -2.64
N LYS A 219 -18.89 1.11 -3.61
CA LYS A 219 -19.63 0.40 -4.66
C LYS A 219 -19.93 -1.06 -4.31
N GLY A 220 -19.61 -1.53 -3.10
CA GLY A 220 -19.85 -2.90 -2.66
C GLY A 220 -19.12 -3.98 -3.47
N ARG A 221 -18.02 -3.64 -4.16
CA ARG A 221 -17.35 -4.53 -5.10
C ARG A 221 -16.54 -5.63 -4.39
N THR A 222 -16.49 -6.82 -5.00
CA THR A 222 -15.76 -8.01 -4.53
C THR A 222 -14.77 -8.51 -5.58
N GLY A 223 -13.86 -9.41 -5.17
CA GLY A 223 -12.83 -10.00 -6.04
C GLY A 223 -11.55 -9.16 -6.11
N VAL A 224 -10.67 -9.50 -7.04
CA VAL A 224 -9.35 -8.87 -7.18
C VAL A 224 -9.42 -7.63 -8.06
N TYR A 225 -8.73 -6.56 -7.67
CA TYR A 225 -8.54 -5.32 -8.42
C TYR A 225 -7.08 -4.91 -8.43
N ASN A 226 -6.55 -4.63 -9.60
CA ASN A 226 -5.25 -4.02 -9.77
C ASN A 226 -5.39 -2.49 -9.66
N LEU A 227 -4.69 -1.90 -8.69
CA LEU A 227 -4.69 -0.46 -8.41
C LEU A 227 -3.26 0.07 -8.48
N SER A 228 -2.84 0.55 -9.64
CA SER A 228 -1.52 1.17 -9.84
C SER A 228 -1.62 2.46 -10.62
N GLY A 229 -0.50 3.18 -10.71
CA GLY A 229 -0.36 4.29 -11.65
C GLY A 229 -0.51 3.83 -13.11
N PRO A 230 -0.79 4.77 -14.04
CA PRO A 230 -1.10 4.45 -15.43
C PRO A 230 0.17 4.18 -16.27
N GLU A 231 1.34 4.61 -15.80
CA GLU A 231 2.60 4.60 -16.55
C GLU A 231 3.50 3.48 -16.05
N GLN A 232 4.02 2.65 -16.98
CA GLN A 232 5.08 1.69 -16.65
C GLN A 232 6.43 2.30 -17.03
N MET A 233 7.38 2.31 -16.09
CA MET A 233 8.72 2.87 -16.28
C MET A 233 9.76 2.13 -15.46
N SER A 234 11.06 2.33 -15.79
CA SER A 234 12.13 1.84 -14.93
C SER A 234 12.20 2.65 -13.61
N ILE A 235 12.82 2.05 -12.59
CA ILE A 235 13.10 2.79 -11.34
C ILE A 235 14.00 3.99 -11.62
N LEU A 236 14.96 3.83 -12.53
CA LEU A 236 15.83 4.93 -12.98
C LEU A 236 15.02 6.08 -13.60
N ASP A 237 14.07 5.79 -14.50
CA ASP A 237 13.25 6.82 -15.14
C ASP A 237 12.37 7.56 -14.11
N MET A 238 11.83 6.85 -13.14
CA MET A 238 11.10 7.47 -12.03
C MET A 238 11.99 8.43 -11.24
N VAL A 239 13.20 8.03 -10.88
CA VAL A 239 14.14 8.88 -10.13
C VAL A 239 14.60 10.08 -10.97
N LYS A 240 14.78 9.92 -12.29
CA LYS A 240 15.05 11.04 -13.21
C LYS A 240 13.88 12.03 -13.27
N GLN A 241 12.62 11.54 -13.25
CA GLN A 241 11.46 12.44 -13.16
C GLN A 241 11.42 13.21 -11.84
N VAL A 242 11.85 12.59 -10.72
CA VAL A 242 12.02 13.29 -9.43
C VAL A 242 13.06 14.41 -9.56
N ALA A 243 14.21 14.13 -10.15
CA ALA A 243 15.25 15.14 -10.36
C ALA A 243 14.77 16.30 -11.26
N ASP A 244 14.12 15.99 -12.41
CA ASP A 244 13.57 17.00 -13.31
C ASP A 244 12.51 17.88 -12.64
N PHE A 245 11.59 17.25 -11.89
CA PHE A 245 10.47 17.97 -11.26
C PHE A 245 10.96 19.03 -10.26
N TRP A 246 11.92 18.70 -9.40
CA TRP A 246 12.50 19.62 -8.41
C TRP A 246 13.76 20.32 -8.89
N LYS A 247 14.15 20.17 -10.17
CA LYS A 247 15.34 20.78 -10.79
C LYS A 247 16.62 20.46 -10.02
N LEU A 248 16.76 19.19 -9.63
CA LEU A 248 17.93 18.65 -8.93
C LEU A 248 18.96 18.13 -9.93
N ASP A 249 20.22 18.04 -9.50
CA ASP A 249 21.31 17.58 -10.36
C ASP A 249 21.18 16.08 -10.71
N ALA A 250 20.75 15.80 -11.94
CA ALA A 250 20.65 14.44 -12.46
C ALA A 250 22.04 13.77 -12.69
N GLY A 251 23.14 14.53 -12.72
CA GLY A 251 24.51 14.01 -12.79
C GLY A 251 24.92 13.21 -11.55
N LEU A 252 24.18 13.35 -10.44
CA LEU A 252 24.37 12.56 -9.22
C LEU A 252 23.74 11.15 -9.29
N ILE A 253 22.99 10.83 -10.35
CA ILE A 253 22.30 9.55 -10.52
C ILE A 253 23.18 8.62 -11.37
N THR A 254 23.65 7.53 -10.78
CA THR A 254 24.42 6.50 -11.49
C THR A 254 23.52 5.30 -11.78
N PRO A 255 23.24 4.98 -13.05
CA PRO A 255 22.53 3.76 -13.43
C PRO A 255 23.33 2.51 -13.05
N VAL A 256 22.66 1.49 -12.56
CA VAL A 256 23.24 0.19 -12.22
C VAL A 256 22.25 -0.93 -12.55
N ASP A 257 22.75 -2.13 -12.82
CA ASP A 257 21.90 -3.33 -12.84
C ASP A 257 21.59 -3.82 -11.41
N SER A 258 20.48 -4.54 -11.26
CA SER A 258 20.03 -5.04 -9.95
C SER A 258 21.00 -6.05 -9.33
N GLY A 259 21.75 -6.81 -10.15
CA GLY A 259 22.75 -7.77 -9.70
C GLY A 259 23.91 -7.11 -8.96
N SER A 260 24.22 -5.85 -9.29
CA SER A 260 25.32 -5.10 -8.65
C SER A 260 25.01 -4.60 -7.23
N LEU A 261 23.74 -4.60 -6.80
CA LEU A 261 23.34 -4.04 -5.50
C LEU A 261 23.36 -5.04 -4.35
N ASN A 262 23.64 -6.33 -4.59
CA ASN A 262 23.67 -7.39 -3.57
C ASN A 262 22.45 -7.34 -2.61
N GLN A 263 21.26 -7.09 -3.15
CA GLN A 263 20.04 -7.03 -2.36
C GLN A 263 19.67 -8.42 -1.83
N PRO A 264 19.32 -8.57 -0.51
CA PRO A 264 19.02 -9.88 0.07
C PRO A 264 17.87 -10.62 -0.62
N ALA A 265 16.83 -9.88 -1.04
CA ALA A 265 15.64 -10.45 -1.65
C ALA A 265 15.67 -10.35 -3.18
N ALA A 266 15.24 -11.42 -3.86
CA ALA A 266 14.99 -11.39 -5.30
C ALA A 266 13.80 -10.47 -5.63
N ARG A 267 13.98 -9.61 -6.64
CA ARG A 267 12.93 -8.70 -7.13
C ARG A 267 12.51 -9.06 -8.53
N PRO A 268 11.22 -9.10 -8.84
CA PRO A 268 10.76 -9.33 -10.20
C PRO A 268 11.27 -8.20 -11.13
N PRO A 269 11.85 -8.51 -12.30
CA PRO A 269 12.44 -7.48 -13.18
C PRO A 269 11.37 -6.57 -13.77
N LYS A 270 10.27 -7.10 -14.28
CA LYS A 270 9.24 -6.31 -14.94
C LYS A 270 7.85 -6.70 -14.46
N THR A 271 7.33 -5.94 -13.51
CA THR A 271 5.92 -5.98 -13.17
C THR A 271 5.21 -4.77 -13.78
N GLY A 272 3.96 -4.65 -13.56
CA GLY A 272 3.05 -3.64 -14.08
C GLY A 272 1.68 -4.23 -14.07
N PHE A 273 0.63 -3.40 -14.00
CA PHE A 273 -0.73 -3.90 -13.94
C PHE A 273 -1.57 -3.42 -15.12
N ILE A 274 -2.42 -4.32 -15.61
CA ILE A 274 -3.55 -3.95 -16.45
C ILE A 274 -4.64 -3.48 -15.49
N ILE A 275 -4.97 -2.18 -15.52
CA ILE A 275 -5.94 -1.55 -14.60
C ILE A 275 -7.32 -1.35 -15.23
N LEU A 276 -7.59 -1.98 -16.37
CA LEU A 276 -8.84 -1.80 -17.13
C LEU A 276 -10.09 -2.13 -16.29
N LYS A 277 -10.03 -3.18 -15.47
CA LYS A 277 -11.14 -3.57 -14.58
C LYS A 277 -11.42 -2.47 -13.55
N ALA A 278 -10.38 -1.97 -12.88
CA ALA A 278 -10.53 -0.88 -11.91
C ALA A 278 -11.07 0.39 -12.58
N HIS A 279 -10.58 0.71 -13.77
CA HIS A 279 -11.06 1.84 -14.57
C HIS A 279 -12.56 1.74 -14.91
N THR A 280 -13.01 0.57 -15.40
CA THR A 280 -14.40 0.38 -15.87
C THR A 280 -15.40 0.20 -14.72
N GLU A 281 -15.05 -0.61 -13.71
CA GLU A 281 -15.97 -0.96 -12.63
C GLU A 281 -15.95 0.05 -11.47
N LEU A 282 -14.78 0.60 -11.14
CA LEU A 282 -14.62 1.53 -10.03
C LEU A 282 -14.64 3.00 -10.47
N GLY A 283 -14.35 3.29 -11.75
CA GLY A 283 -14.06 4.65 -12.21
C GLY A 283 -12.70 5.13 -11.74
N TYR A 284 -11.78 4.19 -11.47
CA TYR A 284 -10.42 4.49 -11.02
C TYR A 284 -9.66 5.27 -12.10
N ARG A 285 -9.12 6.45 -11.74
CA ARG A 285 -8.40 7.37 -12.64
C ARG A 285 -7.12 7.81 -11.94
N PRO A 286 -6.07 6.96 -11.93
CA PRO A 286 -4.83 7.31 -11.28
C PRO A 286 -4.08 8.40 -12.04
N ARG A 287 -3.35 9.21 -11.29
CA ARG A 287 -2.48 10.27 -11.79
C ARG A 287 -1.22 9.70 -12.43
N THR A 288 -0.68 10.42 -13.41
CA THR A 288 0.70 10.24 -13.89
C THR A 288 1.69 10.49 -12.76
N VAL A 289 2.94 10.01 -12.92
CA VAL A 289 4.00 10.27 -11.94
C VAL A 289 4.18 11.78 -11.74
N ARG A 290 4.21 12.57 -12.82
CA ARG A 290 4.41 14.02 -12.75
C ARG A 290 3.29 14.73 -11.98
N GLU A 291 2.04 14.34 -12.19
CA GLU A 291 0.89 14.86 -11.43
C GLU A 291 0.97 14.44 -9.95
N GLY A 292 1.40 13.21 -9.68
CA GLY A 292 1.62 12.71 -8.32
C GLY A 292 2.74 13.46 -7.59
N LEU A 293 3.84 13.79 -8.29
CA LEU A 293 4.91 14.60 -7.71
C LEU A 293 4.42 16.00 -7.33
N ALA A 294 3.51 16.60 -8.11
CA ALA A 294 2.89 17.89 -7.75
C ALA A 294 2.04 17.79 -6.47
N VAL A 295 1.36 16.65 -6.25
CA VAL A 295 0.64 16.41 -4.98
C VAL A 295 1.61 16.29 -3.81
N VAL A 296 2.71 15.52 -3.98
CA VAL A 296 3.77 15.36 -2.97
C VAL A 296 4.39 16.72 -2.62
N ASP A 297 4.75 17.52 -3.62
CA ASP A 297 5.35 18.84 -3.42
C ASP A 297 4.44 19.77 -2.61
N LYS A 298 3.16 19.82 -2.97
CA LYS A 298 2.17 20.60 -2.21
C LYS A 298 2.10 20.19 -0.74
N GLN A 299 2.13 18.86 -0.46
CA GLN A 299 2.09 18.35 0.92
C GLN A 299 3.38 18.71 1.69
N LEU A 300 4.56 18.55 1.07
CA LEU A 300 5.84 18.91 1.69
C LEU A 300 5.91 20.39 2.03
N ASN A 301 5.41 21.26 1.15
CA ASN A 301 5.38 22.71 1.40
C ASN A 301 4.44 23.07 2.56
N LEU A 302 3.33 22.36 2.76
CA LEU A 302 2.46 22.58 3.93
C LEU A 302 3.14 22.19 5.25
N PHE A 303 3.95 21.12 5.26
CA PHE A 303 4.71 20.73 6.46
C PHE A 303 5.89 21.66 6.77
N SER A 304 6.39 22.41 5.79
CA SER A 304 7.49 23.39 5.99
C SER A 304 7.00 24.72 6.58
N LEU A 305 5.70 24.97 6.56
CA LEU A 305 5.08 26.23 7.01
C LEU A 305 4.47 26.13 8.43
N GLY A 306 4.48 24.97 9.04
CA GLY A 306 3.99 24.69 10.40
C GLY A 306 5.12 24.29 11.32
#